data_df00ad120a438974c370211adabbe100
#
_entry.id   df00ad120a438974c370211adabbe100
#
_cell.length_a   1.000
_cell.length_b   1.000
_cell.length_c   1.000
_cell.angle_alpha   90.00
_cell.angle_beta   90.00
_cell.angle_gamma   90.00
#
_symmetry.space_group_name_H-M   'P 1'
#
loop_
_entity.id
_entity.type
_entity.pdbx_description
1 polymer ?
#
loop_
_entity_poly.entity_id
_entity_poly.type
_entity_poly.pdbx_seq_one_letter_code
_entity_poly.pdbx_strand_id
1 'polypeptide(L)'
;MRKVFKKALAVTMAATMVVGLAACGSSESSDKGASKSDQIKIGVSIWSSTDVLGSQCKKMLDEAAKALDVKLQYVDQGHVSEKVTASVETLAAAGCQGIIICNSSDTEMTSAIKTCNDNKVYLSQFFRVISEENSPDIYQAAKDSEYYIGAVHEDEPANGEELVNILLEKGDRNIGLIGWEQGDATWLGRWEGYKAGVEKWNKEHPDDKANLSEPQYAGTTSEGGSKAAEALMAADPNL
;
A
#
# COMPACT_ATOMS: atom_id res chain seq x y z
N MET A 1 0.74 60.72 -12.83
CA MET A 1 0.70 59.93 -14.08
C MET A 1 1.03 58.43 -13.93
N ARG A 2 0.73 57.81 -12.79
CA ARG A 2 1.03 56.35 -12.54
C ARG A 2 -0.20 55.47 -12.30
N LYS A 3 -1.41 56.02 -12.41
CA LYS A 3 -2.67 55.25 -12.16
C LYS A 3 -3.51 54.95 -13.42
N VAL A 4 -3.11 55.42 -14.58
CA VAL A 4 -3.87 55.24 -15.83
C VAL A 4 -3.34 54.05 -16.64
N PHE A 5 -2.10 53.63 -16.42
CA PHE A 5 -1.48 52.53 -17.17
C PHE A 5 -1.87 51.12 -16.70
N LYS A 6 -2.49 50.97 -15.50
CA LYS A 6 -2.89 49.68 -14.97
C LYS A 6 -4.29 49.20 -15.38
N LYS A 7 -5.10 50.06 -16.02
CA LYS A 7 -6.44 49.72 -16.50
C LYS A 7 -6.51 49.40 -18.00
N ALA A 8 -5.47 49.69 -18.75
CA ALA A 8 -5.42 49.42 -20.19
C ALA A 8 -4.89 48.02 -20.56
N LEU A 9 -4.26 47.30 -19.61
CA LEU A 9 -3.71 45.96 -19.87
C LEU A 9 -4.66 44.80 -19.56
N ALA A 10 -5.81 45.11 -18.90
CA ALA A 10 -6.80 44.11 -18.52
C ALA A 10 -7.93 43.90 -19.54
N VAL A 11 -8.01 44.74 -20.55
CA VAL A 11 -9.07 44.70 -21.58
C VAL A 11 -8.59 44.02 -22.88
N THR A 12 -7.30 43.87 -23.08
CA THR A 12 -6.74 43.33 -24.34
C THR A 12 -6.56 41.82 -24.33
N MET A 13 -6.79 41.12 -23.20
CA MET A 13 -6.73 39.66 -23.13
C MET A 13 -8.09 38.94 -23.24
N ALA A 14 -9.19 39.70 -23.32
CA ALA A 14 -10.54 39.13 -23.41
C ALA A 14 -11.11 39.12 -24.84
N ALA A 15 -10.36 39.60 -25.85
CA ALA A 15 -10.89 39.77 -27.21
C ALA A 15 -10.31 38.83 -28.26
N THR A 16 -9.49 37.82 -27.89
CA THR A 16 -8.86 36.89 -28.84
C THR A 16 -9.38 35.46 -28.80
N MET A 17 -10.51 35.17 -28.14
CA MET A 17 -11.08 33.83 -28.09
C MET A 17 -12.45 33.65 -28.81
N VAL A 18 -12.82 34.54 -29.71
CA VAL A 18 -14.12 34.44 -30.43
C VAL A 18 -13.95 34.55 -31.95
N VAL A 19 -12.90 34.01 -32.54
CA VAL A 19 -12.86 33.81 -34.00
C VAL A 19 -12.27 32.44 -34.30
N GLY A 20 -13.13 31.42 -34.28
CA GLY A 20 -12.70 30.06 -34.61
C GLY A 20 -13.83 29.05 -34.77
N LEU A 21 -15.05 29.49 -35.09
CA LEU A 21 -16.18 28.56 -35.31
C LEU A 21 -17.06 29.04 -36.47
N ALA A 22 -16.51 29.02 -37.70
CA ALA A 22 -17.37 29.02 -38.88
C ALA A 22 -16.52 28.70 -40.14
N ALA A 23 -16.30 27.42 -40.41
CA ALA A 23 -16.15 26.85 -41.72
C ALA A 23 -16.00 25.34 -41.62
N CYS A 24 -17.04 24.59 -41.90
CA CYS A 24 -17.04 23.58 -42.98
C CYS A 24 -18.39 22.88 -42.95
N GLY A 25 -19.11 23.09 -44.05
CA GLY A 25 -20.29 22.30 -44.33
C GLY A 25 -19.93 20.99 -45.02
N SER A 26 -20.83 20.05 -44.82
CA SER A 26 -21.18 18.88 -45.64
C SER A 26 -20.09 17.87 -46.04
N SER A 27 -20.15 16.71 -45.42
CA SER A 27 -20.46 15.45 -46.11
C SER A 27 -20.73 14.33 -45.10
N GLU A 28 -21.79 13.61 -45.34
CA GLU A 28 -22.23 12.44 -44.59
C GLU A 28 -21.17 11.35 -44.61
N SER A 29 -20.84 10.86 -43.41
CA SER A 29 -20.68 9.43 -43.19
C SER A 29 -20.95 9.16 -41.74
N SER A 30 -22.01 8.41 -41.52
CA SER A 30 -22.42 7.84 -40.26
C SER A 30 -21.34 6.90 -39.72
N ASP A 31 -20.50 7.41 -38.86
CA ASP A 31 -19.77 6.55 -37.94
C ASP A 31 -20.18 6.97 -36.51
N LYS A 32 -21.04 6.14 -35.93
CA LYS A 32 -21.37 6.24 -34.52
C LYS A 32 -20.07 5.96 -33.75
N GLY A 33 -19.25 6.97 -33.61
CA GLY A 33 -18.20 6.97 -32.64
C GLY A 33 -18.83 6.72 -31.27
N ALA A 34 -18.71 5.49 -30.78
CA ALA A 34 -18.98 5.20 -29.39
C ALA A 34 -18.22 6.25 -28.57
N SER A 35 -18.96 7.05 -27.80
CA SER A 35 -18.40 7.87 -26.74
C SER A 35 -17.46 6.94 -25.97
N LYS A 36 -16.14 7.22 -26.00
CA LYS A 36 -15.22 6.57 -25.07
C LYS A 36 -15.79 6.87 -23.69
N SER A 37 -16.40 5.90 -23.04
CA SER A 37 -16.71 5.99 -21.63
C SER A 37 -15.39 6.37 -20.96
N ASP A 38 -15.38 7.45 -20.19
CA ASP A 38 -14.19 7.85 -19.47
C ASP A 38 -13.77 6.64 -18.64
N GLN A 39 -12.66 6.01 -19.03
CA GLN A 39 -12.14 4.80 -18.41
C GLN A 39 -11.87 5.10 -16.94
N ILE A 40 -12.38 4.26 -16.04
CA ILE A 40 -12.17 4.42 -14.60
C ILE A 40 -10.66 4.47 -14.31
N LYS A 41 -10.25 5.48 -13.55
CA LYS A 41 -8.87 5.68 -13.16
C LYS A 41 -8.68 5.33 -11.70
N ILE A 42 -7.79 4.39 -11.42
CA ILE A 42 -7.45 3.95 -10.07
C ILE A 42 -6.00 4.32 -9.77
N GLY A 43 -5.79 5.00 -8.66
CA GLY A 43 -4.47 5.29 -8.11
C GLY A 43 -3.93 4.10 -7.32
N VAL A 44 -2.64 3.85 -7.42
CA VAL A 44 -1.95 2.85 -6.61
C VAL A 44 -0.78 3.51 -5.89
N SER A 45 -0.88 3.60 -4.57
CA SER A 45 0.18 4.06 -3.70
C SER A 45 0.89 2.84 -3.13
N ILE A 46 2.10 2.57 -3.60
CA ILE A 46 2.88 1.37 -3.29
C ILE A 46 4.25 1.75 -2.73
N TRP A 47 4.79 0.95 -1.81
CA TRP A 47 6.11 1.21 -1.21
C TRP A 47 7.22 1.31 -2.25
N SER A 48 7.22 0.43 -3.24
CA SER A 48 8.12 0.43 -4.40
C SER A 48 7.49 -0.38 -5.53
N SER A 49 7.56 0.13 -6.76
CA SER A 49 7.15 -0.62 -7.95
C SER A 49 8.30 -1.39 -8.62
N THR A 50 9.51 -1.28 -8.06
CA THR A 50 10.76 -1.78 -8.68
C THR A 50 11.48 -2.85 -7.88
N ASP A 51 11.23 -3.00 -6.57
CA ASP A 51 11.73 -4.14 -5.82
C ASP A 51 11.05 -5.45 -6.24
N VAL A 52 11.52 -6.58 -5.75
CA VAL A 52 11.04 -7.91 -6.18
C VAL A 52 9.55 -8.08 -5.92
N LEU A 53 9.09 -7.82 -4.69
CA LEU A 53 7.69 -7.99 -4.31
C LEU A 53 6.80 -6.94 -4.99
N GLY A 54 7.18 -5.68 -4.92
CA GLY A 54 6.40 -4.59 -5.50
C GLY A 54 6.27 -4.69 -7.03
N SER A 55 7.32 -5.16 -7.73
CA SER A 55 7.24 -5.40 -9.17
C SER A 55 6.30 -6.56 -9.53
N GLN A 56 6.21 -7.59 -8.68
CA GLN A 56 5.23 -8.67 -8.83
C GLN A 56 3.81 -8.17 -8.57
N CYS A 57 3.60 -7.41 -7.50
CA CYS A 57 2.31 -6.78 -7.20
C CYS A 57 1.86 -5.88 -8.35
N LYS A 58 2.78 -5.06 -8.88
CA LYS A 58 2.49 -4.21 -10.03
C LYS A 58 2.02 -5.00 -11.24
N LYS A 59 2.69 -6.11 -11.58
CA LYS A 59 2.28 -6.98 -12.69
C LYS A 59 0.88 -7.56 -12.49
N MET A 60 0.58 -8.02 -11.27
CA MET A 60 -0.76 -8.56 -10.95
C MET A 60 -1.84 -7.48 -11.09
N LEU A 61 -1.58 -6.29 -10.57
CA LEU A 61 -2.49 -5.16 -10.69
C LEU A 61 -2.68 -4.72 -12.15
N ASP A 62 -1.61 -4.66 -12.95
CA ASP A 62 -1.68 -4.30 -14.37
C ASP A 62 -2.51 -5.32 -15.17
N GLU A 63 -2.39 -6.63 -14.88
CA GLU A 63 -3.21 -7.66 -15.53
C GLU A 63 -4.69 -7.60 -15.09
N ALA A 64 -4.94 -7.37 -13.81
CA ALA A 64 -6.30 -7.15 -13.31
C ALA A 64 -6.95 -5.91 -13.94
N ALA A 65 -6.19 -4.82 -14.07
CA ALA A 65 -6.66 -3.59 -14.71
C ALA A 65 -7.04 -3.79 -16.18
N LYS A 66 -6.27 -4.56 -16.93
CA LYS A 66 -6.61 -4.94 -18.32
C LYS A 66 -7.91 -5.73 -18.38
N ALA A 67 -8.07 -6.71 -17.47
CA ALA A 67 -9.27 -7.53 -17.43
C ALA A 67 -10.54 -6.74 -17.07
N LEU A 68 -10.40 -5.68 -16.26
CA LEU A 68 -11.49 -4.84 -15.78
C LEU A 68 -11.67 -3.56 -16.62
N ASP A 69 -10.86 -3.34 -17.64
CA ASP A 69 -10.84 -2.13 -18.47
C ASP A 69 -10.73 -0.84 -17.63
N VAL A 70 -9.82 -0.84 -16.67
CA VAL A 70 -9.49 0.32 -15.82
C VAL A 70 -8.07 0.80 -16.08
N LYS A 71 -7.80 2.08 -15.81
CA LYS A 71 -6.48 2.68 -15.94
C LYS A 71 -5.83 2.81 -14.57
N LEU A 72 -4.60 2.33 -14.41
CA LEU A 72 -3.81 2.51 -13.19
C LEU A 72 -2.87 3.70 -13.30
N GLN A 73 -2.73 4.40 -12.18
CA GLN A 73 -1.70 5.42 -11.97
C GLN A 73 -0.95 5.11 -10.68
N TYR A 74 0.36 4.87 -10.79
CA TYR A 74 1.20 4.52 -9.65
C TYR A 74 1.90 5.74 -9.05
N VAL A 75 2.07 5.71 -7.74
CA VAL A 75 2.98 6.57 -6.97
C VAL A 75 3.82 5.70 -6.06
N ASP A 76 5.14 5.75 -6.24
CA ASP A 76 6.10 5.04 -5.40
C ASP A 76 6.41 5.86 -4.14
N GLN A 77 6.19 5.26 -2.98
CA GLN A 77 6.45 5.89 -1.67
C GLN A 77 7.95 5.89 -1.35
N GLY A 78 8.72 4.96 -1.92
CA GLY A 78 10.16 4.82 -1.69
C GLY A 78 10.51 4.47 -0.24
N HIS A 79 9.64 3.75 0.45
CA HIS A 79 9.76 3.41 1.88
C HIS A 79 9.83 4.64 2.81
N VAL A 80 9.14 5.74 2.45
CA VAL A 80 9.12 6.99 3.21
C VAL A 80 7.70 7.32 3.65
N SER A 81 7.45 7.35 4.96
CA SER A 81 6.11 7.52 5.56
C SER A 81 5.43 8.82 5.12
N GLU A 82 6.17 9.94 5.05
CA GLU A 82 5.61 11.23 4.61
C GLU A 82 5.10 11.17 3.16
N LYS A 83 5.70 10.32 2.33
CA LYS A 83 5.26 10.13 0.95
C LYS A 83 3.97 9.31 0.85
N VAL A 84 3.65 8.50 1.84
CA VAL A 84 2.41 7.72 1.87
C VAL A 84 1.21 8.68 1.86
N THR A 85 1.17 9.63 2.78
CA THR A 85 0.12 10.65 2.83
C THR A 85 0.09 11.52 1.55
N ALA A 86 1.23 12.05 1.13
CA ALA A 86 1.33 12.88 -0.07
C ALA A 86 0.91 12.16 -1.36
N SER A 87 1.07 10.83 -1.42
CA SER A 87 0.66 10.03 -2.57
C SER A 87 -0.85 10.01 -2.76
N VAL A 88 -1.62 9.92 -1.67
CA VAL A 88 -3.08 9.92 -1.71
C VAL A 88 -3.60 11.27 -2.23
N GLU A 89 -3.05 12.38 -1.74
CA GLU A 89 -3.39 13.72 -2.23
C GLU A 89 -3.06 13.87 -3.73
N THR A 90 -1.88 13.38 -4.13
CA THR A 90 -1.44 13.40 -5.53
C THR A 90 -2.38 12.63 -6.45
N LEU A 91 -2.79 11.43 -6.04
CA LEU A 91 -3.67 10.55 -6.81
C LEU A 91 -5.10 11.10 -6.88
N ALA A 92 -5.61 11.65 -5.77
CA ALA A 92 -6.91 12.32 -5.75
C ALA A 92 -6.92 13.55 -6.68
N ALA A 93 -5.90 14.41 -6.59
CA ALA A 93 -5.74 15.58 -7.47
C ALA A 93 -5.55 15.20 -8.95
N ALA A 94 -4.98 14.04 -9.23
CA ALA A 94 -4.86 13.50 -10.58
C ALA A 94 -6.18 12.96 -11.16
N GLY A 95 -7.27 13.02 -10.41
CA GLY A 95 -8.61 12.60 -10.83
C GLY A 95 -8.80 11.07 -10.78
N CYS A 96 -8.10 10.37 -9.90
CA CYS A 96 -8.39 8.98 -9.62
C CYS A 96 -9.73 8.86 -8.89
N GLN A 97 -10.57 7.92 -9.30
CA GLN A 97 -11.89 7.65 -8.71
C GLN A 97 -11.80 6.65 -7.55
N GLY A 98 -10.72 5.90 -7.50
CA GLY A 98 -10.36 5.01 -6.40
C GLY A 98 -8.86 5.00 -6.18
N ILE A 99 -8.44 4.70 -4.96
CA ILE A 99 -7.04 4.59 -4.57
C ILE A 99 -6.86 3.28 -3.80
N ILE A 100 -5.84 2.52 -4.20
CA ILE A 100 -5.34 1.35 -3.49
C ILE A 100 -4.05 1.79 -2.79
N ILE A 101 -3.97 1.63 -1.47
CA ILE A 101 -2.82 2.07 -0.68
C ILE A 101 -2.21 0.91 0.11
N CYS A 102 -0.88 0.83 0.13
CA CYS A 102 -0.15 0.09 1.14
C CYS A 102 0.48 1.09 2.11
N ASN A 103 -0.11 1.26 3.28
CA ASN A 103 0.39 2.16 4.31
C ASN A 103 1.50 1.47 5.14
N SER A 104 2.35 2.26 5.78
CA SER A 104 3.40 1.76 6.69
C SER A 104 2.90 1.70 8.14
N SER A 105 1.97 2.59 8.50
CA SER A 105 1.38 2.67 9.84
C SER A 105 -0.10 3.07 9.77
N ASP A 106 -0.86 2.76 10.82
CA ASP A 106 -2.27 3.14 10.88
C ASP A 106 -2.47 4.66 10.93
N THR A 107 -1.51 5.41 11.48
CA THR A 107 -1.60 6.87 11.58
C THR A 107 -1.69 7.56 10.22
N GLU A 108 -1.08 6.99 9.19
CA GLU A 108 -1.15 7.49 7.81
C GLU A 108 -2.57 7.40 7.24
N MET A 109 -3.35 6.42 7.71
CA MET A 109 -4.73 6.21 7.27
C MET A 109 -5.67 7.33 7.72
N THR A 110 -5.36 8.04 8.81
CA THR A 110 -6.15 9.22 9.23
C THR A 110 -6.24 10.25 8.12
N SER A 111 -5.10 10.62 7.55
CA SER A 111 -5.04 11.59 6.44
C SER A 111 -5.58 11.01 5.13
N ALA A 112 -5.31 9.74 4.85
CA ALA A 112 -5.78 9.05 3.66
C ALA A 112 -7.31 9.00 3.61
N ILE A 113 -7.96 8.57 4.70
CA ILE A 113 -9.43 8.51 4.81
C ILE A 113 -10.02 9.92 4.67
N LYS A 114 -9.44 10.90 5.38
CA LYS A 114 -9.91 12.29 5.27
C LYS A 114 -9.81 12.82 3.84
N THR A 115 -8.67 12.67 3.20
CA THR A 115 -8.45 13.14 1.82
C THR A 115 -9.42 12.48 0.85
N CYS A 116 -9.65 11.17 1.00
CA CYS A 116 -10.57 10.44 0.14
C CYS A 116 -12.04 10.84 0.37
N ASN A 117 -12.46 11.06 1.62
CA ASN A 117 -13.79 11.58 1.94
C ASN A 117 -14.02 12.98 1.33
N ASP A 118 -13.06 13.90 1.53
CA ASP A 118 -13.16 15.29 1.04
C ASP A 118 -13.25 15.34 -0.50
N ASN A 119 -12.58 14.42 -1.20
CA ASN A 119 -12.54 14.36 -2.66
C ASN A 119 -13.51 13.35 -3.27
N LYS A 120 -14.29 12.61 -2.47
CA LYS A 120 -15.21 11.55 -2.91
C LYS A 120 -14.51 10.47 -3.75
N VAL A 121 -13.35 10.02 -3.29
CA VAL A 121 -12.52 9.00 -3.91
C VAL A 121 -12.58 7.73 -3.06
N TYR A 122 -12.86 6.60 -3.67
CA TYR A 122 -12.86 5.32 -2.95
C TYR A 122 -11.44 4.93 -2.52
N LEU A 123 -11.31 4.39 -1.31
CA LEU A 123 -10.03 4.01 -0.70
C LEU A 123 -10.07 2.54 -0.27
N SER A 124 -9.08 1.78 -0.68
CA SER A 124 -8.85 0.41 -0.20
C SER A 124 -7.40 0.22 0.22
N GLN A 125 -7.18 -0.60 1.25
CA GLN A 125 -5.84 -1.02 1.64
C GLN A 125 -5.47 -2.37 1.03
N PHE A 126 -4.18 -2.62 0.84
CA PHE A 126 -3.65 -3.95 0.54
C PHE A 126 -2.40 -4.23 1.37
N PHE A 127 -2.18 -5.49 1.70
CA PHE A 127 -1.18 -6.00 2.64
C PHE A 127 -1.31 -5.52 4.10
N ARG A 128 -2.11 -4.52 4.35
CA ARG A 128 -2.28 -3.93 5.68
C ARG A 128 -3.77 -3.82 5.99
N VAL A 129 -4.07 -3.80 7.28
CA VAL A 129 -5.39 -3.53 7.83
C VAL A 129 -5.24 -2.61 9.04
N ILE A 130 -6.19 -1.72 9.25
CA ILE A 130 -6.20 -0.88 10.44
C ILE A 130 -6.53 -1.75 11.65
N SER A 131 -5.66 -1.72 12.66
CA SER A 131 -5.87 -2.48 13.89
C SER A 131 -6.98 -1.85 14.73
N GLU A 132 -8.04 -2.59 15.00
CA GLU A 132 -9.11 -2.17 15.93
C GLU A 132 -8.56 -2.01 17.35
N GLU A 133 -7.66 -2.88 17.78
CA GLU A 133 -7.08 -2.88 19.12
C GLU A 133 -6.10 -1.72 19.34
N ASN A 134 -5.19 -1.51 18.38
CA ASN A 134 -4.09 -0.54 18.51
C ASN A 134 -4.45 0.86 18.00
N SER A 135 -5.47 0.97 17.14
CA SER A 135 -5.88 2.22 16.49
C SER A 135 -7.40 2.36 16.41
N PRO A 136 -8.13 2.25 17.55
CA PRO A 136 -9.60 2.17 17.56
C PRO A 136 -10.27 3.38 16.92
N ASP A 137 -9.73 4.59 17.11
CA ASP A 137 -10.30 5.82 16.54
C ASP A 137 -10.18 5.84 15.01
N ILE A 138 -9.05 5.36 14.47
CA ILE A 138 -8.81 5.30 13.02
C ILE A 138 -9.67 4.19 12.40
N TYR A 139 -9.77 3.06 13.08
CA TYR A 139 -10.64 1.96 12.67
C TYR A 139 -12.10 2.40 12.62
N GLN A 140 -12.58 3.13 13.63
CA GLN A 140 -13.94 3.67 13.62
C GLN A 140 -14.13 4.70 12.50
N ALA A 141 -13.16 5.60 12.27
CA ALA A 141 -13.22 6.56 11.17
C ALA A 141 -13.27 5.87 9.80
N ALA A 142 -12.58 4.74 9.63
CA ALA A 142 -12.67 3.93 8.43
C ALA A 142 -14.06 3.31 8.25
N LYS A 143 -14.65 2.78 9.32
CA LYS A 143 -16.01 2.20 9.30
C LYS A 143 -17.10 3.23 9.00
N ASP A 144 -16.92 4.45 9.46
CA ASP A 144 -17.88 5.55 9.26
C ASP A 144 -17.74 6.22 7.88
N SER A 145 -16.68 5.92 7.14
CA SER A 145 -16.41 6.49 5.83
C SER A 145 -17.22 5.80 4.74
N GLU A 146 -17.97 6.56 3.95
CA GLU A 146 -18.64 6.06 2.73
C GLU A 146 -17.64 5.68 1.63
N TYR A 147 -16.41 6.16 1.72
CA TYR A 147 -15.38 5.99 0.68
C TYR A 147 -14.31 4.96 1.05
N TYR A 148 -14.21 4.53 2.31
CA TYR A 148 -13.34 3.42 2.65
C TYR A 148 -14.05 2.09 2.41
N ILE A 149 -13.54 1.31 1.46
CA ILE A 149 -14.19 0.06 1.00
C ILE A 149 -13.55 -1.21 1.57
N GLY A 150 -12.59 -1.06 2.49
CA GLY A 150 -11.99 -2.19 3.18
C GLY A 150 -10.54 -2.46 2.80
N ALA A 151 -10.05 -3.59 3.27
CA ALA A 151 -8.68 -4.04 3.07
C ALA A 151 -8.62 -5.48 2.54
N VAL A 152 -7.59 -5.75 1.75
CA VAL A 152 -7.15 -7.11 1.41
C VAL A 152 -5.79 -7.29 2.07
N HIS A 153 -5.72 -8.15 3.06
CA HIS A 153 -4.52 -8.37 3.86
C HIS A 153 -4.29 -9.85 4.14
N GLU A 154 -3.11 -10.16 4.59
CA GLU A 154 -2.72 -11.50 5.02
C GLU A 154 -2.99 -11.66 6.52
N ASP A 155 -3.27 -12.89 6.94
CA ASP A 155 -3.31 -13.27 8.34
C ASP A 155 -1.87 -13.59 8.79
N GLU A 156 -1.17 -12.55 9.27
CA GLU A 156 0.24 -12.67 9.61
C GLU A 156 0.51 -13.65 10.78
N PRO A 157 -0.33 -13.71 11.83
CA PRO A 157 -0.20 -14.76 12.84
C PRO A 157 -0.35 -16.17 12.26
N ALA A 158 -1.35 -16.41 11.42
CA ALA A 158 -1.53 -17.71 10.78
C ALA A 158 -0.37 -18.05 9.85
N ASN A 159 0.14 -17.08 9.08
CA ASN A 159 1.33 -17.26 8.24
C ASN A 159 2.58 -17.60 9.08
N GLY A 160 2.74 -16.97 10.23
CA GLY A 160 3.83 -17.26 11.16
C GLY A 160 3.73 -18.67 11.75
N GLU A 161 2.54 -19.08 12.19
CA GLU A 161 2.29 -20.44 12.71
C GLU A 161 2.56 -21.51 11.64
N GLU A 162 2.12 -21.29 10.40
CA GLU A 162 2.38 -22.22 9.30
C GLU A 162 3.86 -22.34 8.98
N LEU A 163 4.60 -21.22 8.94
CA LEU A 163 6.04 -21.25 8.68
C LEU A 163 6.80 -22.03 9.75
N VAL A 164 6.48 -21.84 11.02
CA VAL A 164 7.15 -22.55 12.11
C VAL A 164 6.77 -24.02 12.12
N ASN A 165 5.53 -24.37 11.80
CA ASN A 165 5.10 -25.76 11.70
C ASN A 165 5.88 -26.50 10.60
N ILE A 166 6.12 -25.87 9.44
CA ILE A 166 6.93 -26.45 8.37
C ILE A 166 8.36 -26.76 8.86
N LEU A 167 8.97 -25.88 9.66
CA LEU A 167 10.30 -26.10 10.22
C LEU A 167 10.30 -27.24 11.24
N LEU A 168 9.32 -27.26 12.15
CA LEU A 168 9.16 -28.31 13.17
C LEU A 168 8.95 -29.69 12.56
N GLU A 169 8.12 -29.78 11.52
CA GLU A 169 7.89 -31.03 10.78
C GLU A 169 9.14 -31.56 10.06
N LYS A 170 10.04 -30.65 9.65
CA LYS A 170 11.34 -31.00 9.08
C LYS A 170 12.37 -31.46 10.11
N GLY A 171 12.08 -31.30 11.39
CA GLY A 171 12.96 -31.70 12.48
C GLY A 171 13.75 -30.56 13.09
N ASP A 172 13.54 -29.31 12.67
CA ASP A 172 14.19 -28.14 13.27
C ASP A 172 13.60 -27.88 14.66
N ARG A 173 14.47 -27.62 15.63
CA ARG A 173 14.08 -27.43 17.03
C ARG A 173 14.59 -26.11 17.64
N ASN A 174 15.53 -25.46 16.97
CA ASN A 174 16.01 -24.13 17.35
C ASN A 174 15.68 -23.20 16.19
N ILE A 175 14.78 -22.27 16.42
CA ILE A 175 14.17 -21.44 15.37
C ILE A 175 14.35 -19.98 15.73
N GLY A 176 14.72 -19.17 14.77
CA GLY A 176 14.82 -17.72 14.90
C GLY A 176 14.05 -16.99 13.81
N LEU A 177 13.77 -15.71 14.04
CA LEU A 177 13.14 -14.81 13.08
C LEU A 177 14.09 -13.65 12.78
N ILE A 178 14.29 -13.39 11.47
CA ILE A 178 14.90 -12.16 11.01
C ILE A 178 13.78 -11.31 10.38
N GLY A 179 13.46 -10.22 11.05
CA GLY A 179 12.46 -9.27 10.62
C GLY A 179 13.06 -8.06 9.90
N TRP A 180 12.20 -7.19 9.42
CA TRP A 180 12.59 -5.94 8.78
C TRP A 180 12.97 -4.88 9.83
N GLU A 181 11.98 -4.37 10.56
CA GLU A 181 12.15 -3.35 11.61
C GLU A 181 11.38 -3.74 12.87
N GLN A 182 11.93 -3.34 14.02
CA GLN A 182 11.26 -3.55 15.28
C GLN A 182 9.96 -2.73 15.34
N GLY A 183 8.85 -3.38 15.69
CA GLY A 183 7.53 -2.74 15.79
C GLY A 183 6.73 -2.73 14.49
N ASP A 184 7.26 -3.23 13.37
CA ASP A 184 6.46 -3.42 12.16
C ASP A 184 5.36 -4.47 12.40
N ALA A 185 4.13 -4.12 12.06
CA ALA A 185 2.94 -4.93 12.33
C ALA A 185 3.00 -6.33 11.69
N THR A 186 3.56 -6.46 10.49
CA THR A 186 3.76 -7.74 9.80
C THR A 186 4.63 -8.67 10.63
N TRP A 187 5.78 -8.19 11.07
CA TRP A 187 6.74 -8.99 11.82
C TRP A 187 6.27 -9.29 13.24
N LEU A 188 5.54 -8.37 13.87
CA LEU A 188 4.87 -8.63 15.15
C LEU A 188 3.83 -9.74 15.01
N GLY A 189 2.99 -9.69 13.98
CA GLY A 189 2.01 -10.74 13.70
C GLY A 189 2.67 -12.10 13.44
N ARG A 190 3.69 -12.14 12.59
CA ARG A 190 4.44 -13.41 12.32
C ARG A 190 5.11 -13.94 13.58
N TRP A 191 5.68 -13.07 14.40
CA TRP A 191 6.27 -13.45 15.67
C TRP A 191 5.26 -14.04 16.65
N GLU A 192 4.04 -13.48 16.73
CA GLU A 192 2.93 -14.07 17.47
C GLU A 192 2.62 -15.49 16.97
N GLY A 193 2.54 -15.68 15.67
CA GLY A 193 2.35 -16.99 15.06
C GLY A 193 3.46 -17.98 15.38
N TYR A 194 4.73 -17.56 15.32
CA TYR A 194 5.87 -18.39 15.71
C TYR A 194 5.77 -18.85 17.15
N LYS A 195 5.47 -17.94 18.06
CA LYS A 195 5.27 -18.28 19.48
C LYS A 195 4.14 -19.28 19.68
N ALA A 196 3.01 -19.03 19.05
CA ALA A 196 1.84 -19.92 19.13
C ALA A 196 2.15 -21.32 18.59
N GLY A 197 2.80 -21.44 17.45
CA GLY A 197 3.19 -22.72 16.85
C GLY A 197 4.17 -23.52 17.71
N VAL A 198 5.23 -22.85 18.24
CA VAL A 198 6.20 -23.51 19.13
C VAL A 198 5.55 -23.90 20.45
N GLU A 199 4.68 -23.09 21.03
CA GLU A 199 3.97 -23.42 22.26
C GLU A 199 3.06 -24.65 22.08
N LYS A 200 2.31 -24.70 20.99
CA LYS A 200 1.46 -25.83 20.60
C LYS A 200 2.29 -27.09 20.42
N TRP A 201 3.38 -27.02 19.65
CA TRP A 201 4.31 -28.16 19.45
C TRP A 201 4.83 -28.68 20.79
N ASN A 202 5.33 -27.82 21.66
CA ASN A 202 5.91 -28.18 22.94
C ASN A 202 4.90 -28.83 23.91
N LYS A 203 3.64 -28.46 23.78
CA LYS A 203 2.55 -29.08 24.53
C LYS A 203 2.21 -30.48 24.04
N GLU A 204 2.23 -30.67 22.72
CA GLU A 204 1.92 -31.95 22.07
C GLU A 204 3.12 -32.91 22.09
N HIS A 205 4.35 -32.38 22.16
CA HIS A 205 5.59 -33.15 22.12
C HIS A 205 6.53 -32.81 23.31
N PRO A 206 6.16 -33.20 24.55
CA PRO A 206 6.89 -32.79 25.75
C PRO A 206 8.35 -33.29 25.80
N ASP A 207 8.63 -34.42 25.11
CA ASP A 207 9.97 -34.99 25.03
C ASP A 207 10.79 -34.53 23.81
N ASP A 208 10.21 -33.73 22.93
CA ASP A 208 10.82 -33.21 21.69
C ASP A 208 10.54 -31.74 21.49
N LYS A 209 10.99 -30.94 22.48
CA LYS A 209 10.67 -29.50 22.53
C LYS A 209 11.49 -28.68 21.56
N ALA A 210 10.87 -27.65 21.01
CA ALA A 210 11.50 -26.61 20.22
C ALA A 210 11.73 -25.32 21.03
N ASN A 211 12.74 -24.57 20.64
CA ASN A 211 13.10 -23.27 21.18
C ASN A 211 12.95 -22.20 20.12
N LEU A 212 12.57 -21.00 20.57
CA LEU A 212 12.45 -19.82 19.73
C LEU A 212 13.43 -18.76 20.22
N SER A 213 14.36 -18.34 19.37
CA SER A 213 15.28 -17.24 19.68
C SER A 213 14.58 -15.89 19.61
N GLU A 214 15.07 -14.92 20.38
CA GLU A 214 14.58 -13.54 20.23
C GLU A 214 14.84 -13.04 18.80
N PRO A 215 13.87 -12.29 18.19
CA PRO A 215 14.00 -11.85 16.82
C PRO A 215 15.13 -10.85 16.62
N GLN A 216 15.75 -10.87 15.45
CA GLN A 216 16.70 -9.87 14.99
C GLN A 216 16.11 -9.09 13.82
N TYR A 217 16.58 -7.87 13.60
CA TYR A 217 16.03 -6.98 12.58
C TYR A 217 17.13 -6.56 11.60
N ALA A 218 16.85 -6.75 10.32
CA ALA A 218 17.83 -6.62 9.23
C ALA A 218 17.71 -5.32 8.43
N GLY A 219 16.61 -4.58 8.57
CA GLY A 219 16.28 -3.52 7.63
C GLY A 219 16.09 -4.11 6.21
N THR A 220 16.48 -3.35 5.19
CA THR A 220 16.28 -3.73 3.77
C THR A 220 17.58 -4.06 3.04
N THR A 221 18.70 -4.31 3.75
CA THR A 221 20.00 -4.51 3.14
C THR A 221 20.55 -5.92 3.36
N SER A 222 21.35 -6.42 2.42
CA SER A 222 22.07 -7.69 2.56
C SER A 222 23.03 -7.68 3.74
N GLU A 223 23.68 -6.54 4.01
CA GLU A 223 24.56 -6.38 5.17
C GLU A 223 23.80 -6.50 6.49
N GLY A 224 22.61 -5.87 6.58
CA GLY A 224 21.71 -6.00 7.73
C GLY A 224 21.26 -7.44 7.94
N GLY A 225 20.90 -8.15 6.87
CA GLY A 225 20.55 -9.58 6.91
C GLY A 225 21.68 -10.44 7.44
N SER A 226 22.92 -10.24 6.96
CA SER A 226 24.09 -10.96 7.44
C SER A 226 24.36 -10.72 8.92
N LYS A 227 24.31 -9.46 9.36
CA LYS A 227 24.50 -9.10 10.78
C LYS A 227 23.43 -9.70 11.69
N ALA A 228 22.18 -9.71 11.25
CA ALA A 228 21.08 -10.30 12.00
C ALA A 228 21.24 -11.84 12.12
N ALA A 229 21.66 -12.50 11.05
CA ALA A 229 21.94 -13.93 11.06
C ALA A 229 23.15 -14.27 11.98
N GLU A 230 24.24 -13.50 11.89
CA GLU A 230 25.40 -13.64 12.78
C GLU A 230 25.02 -13.46 14.25
N ALA A 231 24.16 -12.47 14.56
CA ALA A 231 23.69 -12.22 15.92
C ALA A 231 22.84 -13.39 16.45
N LEU A 232 21.93 -13.95 15.63
CA LEU A 232 21.16 -15.14 16.01
C LEU A 232 22.07 -16.35 16.28
N MET A 233 22.99 -16.66 15.37
CA MET A 233 23.93 -17.78 15.52
C MET A 233 24.89 -17.58 16.69
N ALA A 234 25.24 -16.35 17.03
CA ALA A 234 26.06 -16.06 18.21
C ALA A 234 25.28 -16.22 19.52
N ALA A 235 23.98 -15.92 19.53
CA ALA A 235 23.10 -16.08 20.67
C ALA A 235 22.70 -17.56 20.89
N ASP A 236 22.49 -18.31 19.82
CA ASP A 236 22.20 -19.74 19.85
C ASP A 236 23.01 -20.48 18.77
N PRO A 237 24.15 -21.10 19.17
CA PRO A 237 25.00 -21.86 18.23
C PRO A 237 24.34 -23.11 17.65
N ASN A 238 23.17 -23.51 18.14
CA ASN A 238 22.43 -24.69 17.65
C ASN A 238 21.29 -24.32 16.69
N LEU A 239 21.22 -23.08 16.31
CA LEU A 239 20.19 -22.53 15.42
C LEU A 239 20.39 -23.00 14.01
#